data_de4c4167e022832ede3ff470ce569e9f
#
_entry.id   de4c4167e022832ede3ff470ce569e9f
#
_cell.length_a   1.000
_cell.length_b   1.000
_cell.length_c   1.000
_cell.angle_alpha   90.00
_cell.angle_beta   90.00
_cell.angle_gamma   90.00
#
_symmetry.space_group_name_H-M   'P 1'
#
loop_
_entity.id
_entity.type
_entity.pdbx_description
1 polymer ?
#
loop_
_entity_poly.entity_id
_entity_poly.type
_entity_poly.pdbx_seq_one_letter_code
_entity_poly.pdbx_strand_id
1 'polypeptide(L)'
;PTYFGKFNSNNVWIPVEKDQGAGGTITFGTHGIYFEFKQTGTSQNSSGMGADTSGNDNHYAATNLSSFDITTDTPTNNFLTMNPLATNSRGDFREGNTQVQTNVQGSVPYGQVEFGTFAVNKGKWYYEAKVTSVGSGGQLAVGWNERWQSNSYVNGHNNLGSSGNVWYGSSGKFQDGGTSNTTSPNTFTDDDIIG
;
A
#
# COMPACT_ATOMS: atom_id res chain seq x y z
N PRO A 1 18.24 -27.41 2.00
CA PRO A 1 17.80 -26.56 0.88
C PRO A 1 16.73 -27.25 0.01
N THR A 2 16.76 -28.60 -0.11
CA THR A 2 15.88 -29.35 -1.00
C THR A 2 14.40 -29.37 -0.58
N TYR A 3 14.09 -29.04 0.67
CA TYR A 3 12.72 -28.92 1.17
C TYR A 3 12.04 -27.59 0.78
N PHE A 4 12.85 -26.54 0.57
CA PHE A 4 12.35 -25.19 0.39
C PHE A 4 12.53 -24.64 -1.02
N GLY A 5 13.18 -25.40 -1.90
CA GLY A 5 13.44 -24.97 -3.25
C GLY A 5 13.96 -26.08 -4.15
N LYS A 6 14.04 -25.76 -5.42
CA LYS A 6 14.60 -26.62 -6.48
C LYS A 6 15.36 -25.78 -7.49
N PHE A 7 16.21 -26.40 -8.27
CA PHE A 7 16.81 -25.75 -9.44
C PHE A 7 15.84 -25.87 -10.64
N ASN A 8 15.64 -24.77 -11.34
CA ASN A 8 14.89 -24.77 -12.60
C ASN A 8 15.76 -25.28 -13.76
N SER A 9 15.20 -25.32 -14.99
CA SER A 9 15.90 -25.76 -16.21
C SER A 9 17.12 -24.91 -16.55
N ASN A 10 17.22 -23.68 -16.05
CA ASN A 10 18.35 -22.78 -16.25
C ASN A 10 19.38 -22.86 -15.10
N ASN A 11 19.27 -23.88 -14.25
CA ASN A 11 20.13 -24.07 -13.09
C ASN A 11 20.07 -22.89 -12.08
N VAL A 12 18.95 -22.17 -12.03
CA VAL A 12 18.67 -21.14 -11.04
C VAL A 12 17.84 -21.76 -9.92
N TRP A 13 18.30 -21.59 -8.68
CA TRP A 13 17.52 -22.03 -7.53
C TRP A 13 16.27 -21.17 -7.35
N ILE A 14 15.11 -21.82 -7.26
CA ILE A 14 13.82 -21.17 -7.04
C ILE A 14 13.14 -21.76 -5.80
N PRO A 15 12.44 -20.96 -4.99
CA PRO A 15 11.65 -21.45 -3.88
C PRO A 15 10.46 -22.26 -4.40
N VAL A 16 10.00 -23.19 -3.58
CA VAL A 16 8.78 -23.99 -3.84
C VAL A 16 7.89 -23.94 -2.62
N GLU A 17 6.61 -24.23 -2.84
CA GLU A 17 5.66 -24.42 -1.74
C GLU A 17 6.08 -25.58 -0.82
N LYS A 18 5.55 -25.56 0.39
CA LYS A 18 5.70 -26.64 1.35
C LYS A 18 5.38 -27.98 0.70
N ASP A 19 6.19 -28.97 0.96
CA ASP A 19 6.07 -30.37 0.46
C ASP A 19 6.27 -30.55 -1.05
N GLN A 20 6.63 -29.49 -1.80
CA GLN A 20 6.91 -29.57 -3.24
C GLN A 20 8.41 -29.54 -3.57
N GLY A 21 9.26 -29.49 -2.57
CA GLY A 21 10.71 -29.63 -2.74
C GLY A 21 11.15 -31.07 -2.99
N ALA A 22 12.34 -31.24 -3.55
CA ALA A 22 12.94 -32.56 -3.77
C ALA A 22 13.19 -33.37 -2.46
N GLY A 23 13.12 -32.69 -1.31
CA GLY A 23 13.21 -33.32 0.01
C GLY A 23 11.92 -34.01 0.47
N GLY A 24 10.80 -33.83 -0.24
CA GLY A 24 9.51 -34.40 0.10
C GLY A 24 8.78 -33.67 1.24
N THR A 25 7.91 -34.38 1.93
CA THR A 25 7.09 -33.81 3.01
C THR A 25 7.91 -33.37 4.22
N ILE A 26 7.64 -32.16 4.69
CA ILE A 26 8.29 -31.60 5.89
C ILE A 26 7.57 -32.10 7.14
N THR A 27 8.32 -32.73 8.05
CA THR A 27 7.82 -33.10 9.37
C THR A 27 8.28 -32.06 10.39
N PHE A 28 7.32 -31.35 10.99
CA PHE A 28 7.62 -30.23 11.88
C PHE A 28 7.95 -30.64 13.33
N GLY A 29 7.66 -31.87 13.72
CA GLY A 29 7.77 -32.28 15.13
C GLY A 29 6.72 -31.57 16.01
N THR A 30 6.62 -31.94 17.28
CA THR A 30 5.54 -31.49 18.19
C THR A 30 5.50 -29.99 18.41
N HIS A 31 6.64 -29.32 18.39
CA HIS A 31 6.76 -27.87 18.63
C HIS A 31 7.04 -27.08 17.35
N GLY A 32 7.00 -27.74 16.20
CA GLY A 32 7.17 -27.07 14.93
C GLY A 32 5.95 -26.23 14.56
N ILE A 33 6.20 -25.18 13.79
CA ILE A 33 5.17 -24.25 13.32
C ILE A 33 5.35 -24.00 11.82
N TYR A 34 4.25 -23.71 11.15
CA TYR A 34 4.25 -23.24 9.77
C TYR A 34 3.18 -22.17 9.59
N PHE A 35 3.60 -20.93 9.31
CA PHE A 35 2.69 -19.83 9.09
C PHE A 35 2.59 -19.48 7.61
N GLU A 36 1.38 -19.49 7.10
CA GLU A 36 1.10 -19.06 5.73
C GLU A 36 0.59 -17.62 5.66
N PHE A 37 0.15 -17.07 6.81
CA PHE A 37 -0.40 -15.70 6.92
C PHE A 37 -1.57 -15.43 5.96
N LYS A 38 -2.35 -16.44 5.65
CA LYS A 38 -3.52 -16.35 4.77
C LYS A 38 -4.81 -16.03 5.49
N GLN A 39 -4.84 -16.33 6.78
CA GLN A 39 -6.02 -16.20 7.62
C GLN A 39 -6.15 -14.77 8.12
N THR A 40 -7.38 -14.31 8.31
CA THR A 40 -7.71 -12.91 8.59
C THR A 40 -8.38 -12.69 9.94
N GLY A 41 -8.69 -13.74 10.68
CA GLY A 41 -9.31 -13.65 11.99
C GLY A 41 -8.33 -13.17 13.08
N THR A 42 -8.85 -12.65 14.16
CA THR A 42 -8.05 -12.16 15.31
C THR A 42 -7.96 -13.17 16.45
N SER A 43 -8.68 -14.27 16.37
CA SER A 43 -8.68 -15.33 17.39
C SER A 43 -7.47 -16.25 17.27
N GLN A 44 -7.04 -16.81 18.39
CA GLN A 44 -5.97 -17.82 18.46
C GLN A 44 -6.50 -19.21 18.05
N ASN A 45 -6.70 -19.40 16.75
CA ASN A 45 -7.18 -20.65 16.16
C ASN A 45 -6.77 -20.76 14.69
N SER A 46 -7.21 -21.81 14.01
CA SER A 46 -6.91 -22.08 12.59
C SER A 46 -7.43 -21.04 11.60
N SER A 47 -8.29 -20.11 12.04
CA SER A 47 -8.79 -18.99 11.23
C SER A 47 -8.12 -17.66 11.57
N GLY A 48 -7.25 -17.62 12.57
CA GLY A 48 -6.57 -16.42 13.03
C GLY A 48 -5.34 -16.05 12.19
N MET A 49 -4.94 -14.79 12.22
CA MET A 49 -3.74 -14.29 11.52
C MET A 49 -2.45 -15.04 11.95
N GLY A 50 -2.41 -15.56 13.18
CA GLY A 50 -1.33 -16.39 13.71
C GLY A 50 -1.61 -17.89 13.60
N ALA A 51 -2.40 -18.32 12.63
CA ALA A 51 -2.72 -19.74 12.44
C ALA A 51 -1.49 -20.54 12.04
N ASP A 52 -1.22 -21.60 12.81
CA ASP A 52 -0.25 -22.62 12.46
C ASP A 52 -0.92 -23.66 11.53
N THR A 53 -0.32 -23.90 10.37
CA THR A 53 -0.78 -24.86 9.38
C THR A 53 0.16 -26.06 9.27
N SER A 54 1.02 -26.27 10.28
CA SER A 54 1.91 -27.43 10.36
C SER A 54 1.19 -28.74 10.69
N GLY A 55 -0.03 -28.65 11.24
CA GLY A 55 -0.79 -29.77 11.79
C GLY A 55 -0.63 -29.97 13.30
N ASN A 56 0.14 -29.12 13.98
CA ASN A 56 0.37 -29.21 15.42
C ASN A 56 -0.53 -28.29 16.26
N ASP A 57 -1.33 -27.43 15.60
CA ASP A 57 -2.23 -26.45 16.26
C ASP A 57 -1.50 -25.47 17.21
N ASN A 58 -0.23 -25.18 16.96
CA ASN A 58 0.57 -24.21 17.73
C ASN A 58 0.26 -22.78 17.30
N HIS A 59 -1.03 -22.39 17.32
CA HIS A 59 -1.50 -21.09 16.88
C HIS A 59 -1.01 -19.95 17.80
N TYR A 60 -0.62 -18.83 17.18
CA TYR A 60 -0.28 -17.62 17.91
C TYR A 60 -1.48 -16.68 18.05
N ALA A 61 -1.58 -16.03 19.19
CA ALA A 61 -2.57 -14.99 19.39
C ALA A 61 -2.18 -13.73 18.63
N ALA A 62 -3.12 -13.15 17.88
CA ALA A 62 -2.97 -11.81 17.33
C ALA A 62 -3.13 -10.78 18.45
N THR A 63 -2.11 -9.95 18.67
CA THR A 63 -2.14 -8.85 19.63
C THR A 63 -1.95 -7.54 18.89
N ASN A 64 -2.86 -6.59 19.11
CA ASN A 64 -2.88 -5.30 18.43
C ASN A 64 -2.97 -5.37 16.89
N LEU A 65 -3.44 -6.49 16.36
CA LEU A 65 -3.77 -6.64 14.94
C LEU A 65 -5.29 -6.60 14.74
N SER A 66 -5.69 -5.97 13.65
CA SER A 66 -7.09 -5.78 13.27
C SER A 66 -7.28 -6.02 11.76
N SER A 67 -8.49 -5.85 11.25
CA SER A 67 -8.75 -5.91 9.81
C SER A 67 -7.99 -4.87 9.00
N PHE A 68 -7.52 -3.79 9.63
CA PHE A 68 -6.70 -2.76 8.96
C PHE A 68 -5.27 -3.19 8.69
N ASP A 69 -4.82 -4.28 9.32
CA ASP A 69 -3.47 -4.83 9.14
C ASP A 69 -3.43 -5.91 8.05
N ILE A 70 -4.59 -6.22 7.44
CA ILE A 70 -4.69 -7.17 6.34
C ILE A 70 -4.41 -6.45 5.03
N THR A 71 -3.61 -7.07 4.17
CA THR A 71 -3.34 -6.55 2.83
C THR A 71 -3.54 -7.64 1.79
N THR A 72 -3.94 -7.24 0.58
CA THR A 72 -3.96 -8.11 -0.60
C THR A 72 -2.60 -8.15 -1.30
N ASP A 73 -1.64 -7.33 -0.85
CA ASP A 73 -0.28 -7.33 -1.37
C ASP A 73 0.43 -8.62 -1.00
N THR A 74 0.98 -9.30 -1.98
CA THR A 74 1.69 -10.57 -1.84
C THR A 74 2.90 -10.59 -2.76
N PRO A 75 3.87 -11.51 -2.58
CA PRO A 75 5.00 -11.65 -3.51
C PRO A 75 4.60 -11.88 -4.98
N THR A 76 3.39 -12.38 -5.23
CA THR A 76 2.86 -12.61 -6.58
C THR A 76 1.96 -11.49 -7.08
N ASN A 77 1.38 -10.70 -6.18
CA ASN A 77 0.53 -9.55 -6.46
C ASN A 77 1.09 -8.34 -5.73
N ASN A 78 2.04 -7.67 -6.37
CA ASN A 78 2.71 -6.51 -5.78
C ASN A 78 1.97 -5.23 -6.18
N PHE A 79 1.24 -4.66 -5.23
CA PHE A 79 0.49 -3.42 -5.41
C PHE A 79 1.36 -2.19 -5.12
N LEU A 80 0.93 -1.05 -5.63
CA LEU A 80 1.46 0.24 -5.21
C LEU A 80 1.09 0.46 -3.74
N THR A 81 2.09 0.62 -2.90
CA THR A 81 1.90 1.00 -1.49
C THR A 81 2.33 2.43 -1.26
N MET A 82 1.75 3.08 -0.26
CA MET A 82 2.19 4.39 0.18
C MET A 82 3.45 4.27 1.02
N ASN A 83 4.32 5.26 0.95
CA ASN A 83 5.60 5.26 1.66
C ASN A 83 5.51 6.07 2.96
N PRO A 84 5.36 5.43 4.14
CA PRO A 84 5.28 6.14 5.41
C PRO A 84 6.59 6.83 5.81
N LEU A 85 7.69 6.50 5.16
CA LEU A 85 9.00 7.12 5.37
C LEU A 85 9.25 8.33 4.46
N ALA A 86 8.37 8.58 3.50
CA ALA A 86 8.44 9.76 2.67
C ALA A 86 7.95 10.95 3.47
N THR A 87 8.87 11.72 3.98
CA THR A 87 8.77 13.06 4.54
C THR A 87 7.44 13.55 5.09
N ASN A 88 7.45 14.17 6.25
CA ASN A 88 6.32 14.87 6.88
C ASN A 88 4.96 14.15 6.76
N SER A 89 4.99 12.86 6.42
CA SER A 89 3.84 12.01 6.40
C SER A 89 3.21 12.03 7.78
N ARG A 90 1.97 12.50 7.85
CA ARG A 90 1.12 12.43 9.03
C ARG A 90 -0.11 11.58 8.75
N GLY A 91 -0.07 10.88 7.63
CA GLY A 91 -1.12 9.95 7.25
C GLY A 91 -1.19 8.78 8.21
N ASP A 92 -2.40 8.32 8.45
CA ASP A 92 -2.66 7.05 9.11
C ASP A 92 -2.71 5.97 8.01
N PHE A 93 -1.68 5.13 7.98
CA PHE A 93 -1.51 4.09 6.97
C PHE A 93 -2.18 2.81 7.43
N ARG A 94 -2.93 2.20 6.53
CA ARG A 94 -3.75 1.01 6.80
C ARG A 94 -3.64 0.04 5.64
N GLU A 95 -4.15 -1.18 5.84
CA GLU A 95 -4.20 -2.23 4.82
C GLU A 95 -2.85 -2.48 4.15
N GLY A 96 -1.80 -2.64 4.94
CA GLY A 96 -0.44 -2.84 4.44
C GLY A 96 0.07 -1.66 3.61
N ASN A 97 -0.29 -0.44 3.99
CA ASN A 97 0.04 0.83 3.31
C ASN A 97 -0.62 0.99 1.92
N THR A 98 -1.63 0.21 1.58
CA THR A 98 -2.42 0.43 0.37
C THR A 98 -3.51 1.49 0.56
N GLN A 99 -3.86 1.79 1.83
CA GLN A 99 -4.77 2.86 2.21
C GLN A 99 -4.05 3.91 3.06
N VAL A 100 -4.37 5.17 2.84
CA VAL A 100 -3.91 6.27 3.69
C VAL A 100 -5.07 7.20 4.03
N GLN A 101 -5.20 7.52 5.31
CA GLN A 101 -6.09 8.57 5.77
C GLN A 101 -5.23 9.79 6.13
N THR A 102 -5.45 10.90 5.46
CA THR A 102 -4.80 12.16 5.79
C THR A 102 -5.53 12.82 6.95
N ASN A 103 -4.85 13.00 8.08
CA ASN A 103 -5.40 13.70 9.24
C ASN A 103 -4.84 15.13 9.27
N VAL A 104 -5.64 16.09 8.85
CA VAL A 104 -5.32 17.51 9.10
C VAL A 104 -5.65 17.81 10.56
N GLN A 105 -4.71 17.54 11.46
CA GLN A 105 -4.81 17.93 12.86
C GLN A 105 -4.36 19.38 13.02
N GLY A 106 -5.32 20.26 13.32
CA GLY A 106 -5.06 21.63 13.73
C GLY A 106 -4.85 22.62 12.57
N SER A 107 -4.68 23.89 12.93
CA SER A 107 -4.49 25.05 12.04
C SER A 107 -3.12 25.01 11.34
N VAL A 108 -2.77 23.94 10.65
CA VAL A 108 -1.62 23.95 9.76
C VAL A 108 -2.08 24.36 8.38
N PRO A 109 -1.58 25.49 7.87
CA PRO A 109 -1.99 26.03 6.55
C PRO A 109 -1.48 25.18 5.39
N TYR A 110 -0.98 23.97 5.63
CA TYR A 110 -0.24 23.16 4.65
C TYR A 110 -0.88 21.79 4.48
N GLY A 111 -1.15 21.42 3.23
CA GLY A 111 -1.62 20.10 2.88
C GLY A 111 -0.59 19.00 3.18
N GLN A 112 -1.06 17.78 3.40
CA GLN A 112 -0.23 16.60 3.46
C GLN A 112 -0.08 16.02 2.06
N VAL A 113 1.10 15.51 1.75
CA VAL A 113 1.38 14.79 0.51
C VAL A 113 1.95 13.43 0.88
N GLU A 114 1.27 12.40 0.44
CA GLU A 114 1.68 11.03 0.62
C GLU A 114 2.14 10.46 -0.73
N PHE A 115 3.30 9.83 -0.74
CA PHE A 115 3.89 9.29 -1.95
C PHE A 115 3.75 7.78 -2.03
N GLY A 116 3.51 7.28 -3.24
CA GLY A 116 3.63 5.87 -3.52
C GLY A 116 5.09 5.41 -3.56
N THR A 117 5.29 4.12 -3.42
CA THR A 117 6.62 3.47 -3.46
C THR A 117 7.16 3.25 -4.88
N PHE A 118 6.34 3.41 -5.91
CA PHE A 118 6.76 3.22 -7.29
C PHE A 118 7.19 4.55 -7.90
N ALA A 119 8.35 4.54 -8.55
CA ALA A 119 8.85 5.64 -9.37
C ALA A 119 9.02 5.13 -10.80
N VAL A 120 8.53 5.90 -11.77
CA VAL A 120 8.56 5.55 -13.18
C VAL A 120 9.27 6.65 -13.98
N ASN A 121 10.08 6.26 -14.97
CA ASN A 121 10.85 7.24 -15.74
C ASN A 121 10.65 7.15 -17.25
N LYS A 122 9.98 6.09 -17.74
CA LYS A 122 9.76 5.86 -19.17
C LYS A 122 8.59 4.92 -19.39
N GLY A 123 7.84 5.15 -20.44
CA GLY A 123 6.69 4.31 -20.82
C GLY A 123 5.35 4.97 -20.55
N LYS A 124 4.28 4.19 -20.72
CA LYS A 124 2.91 4.58 -20.38
C LYS A 124 2.52 3.82 -19.13
N TRP A 125 2.11 4.54 -18.12
CA TRP A 125 1.76 3.99 -16.81
C TRP A 125 0.35 4.40 -16.44
N TYR A 126 -0.31 3.56 -15.70
CA TYR A 126 -1.66 3.76 -15.21
C TYR A 126 -1.74 3.27 -13.77
N TYR A 127 -2.48 3.98 -12.94
CA TYR A 127 -2.87 3.52 -11.61
C TYR A 127 -4.29 4.01 -11.29
N GLU A 128 -4.92 3.36 -10.36
CA GLU A 128 -6.23 3.75 -9.84
C GLU A 128 -6.13 4.08 -8.36
N ALA A 129 -6.85 5.11 -7.95
CA ALA A 129 -7.05 5.46 -6.56
C ALA A 129 -8.53 5.46 -6.23
N LYS A 130 -8.95 4.61 -5.30
CA LYS A 130 -10.31 4.66 -4.76
C LYS A 130 -10.36 5.69 -3.64
N VAL A 131 -11.27 6.63 -3.74
CA VAL A 131 -11.56 7.63 -2.73
C VAL A 131 -12.53 7.04 -1.72
N THR A 132 -12.09 6.75 -0.51
CA THR A 132 -12.98 6.27 0.55
C THR A 132 -13.71 7.40 1.26
N SER A 133 -13.09 8.58 1.35
CA SER A 133 -13.71 9.81 1.80
C SER A 133 -12.90 11.04 1.41
N VAL A 134 -13.55 12.08 0.93
CA VAL A 134 -12.93 13.39 0.69
C VAL A 134 -12.82 14.24 1.96
N GLY A 135 -13.39 13.79 3.06
CA GLY A 135 -13.40 14.48 4.34
C GLY A 135 -14.24 15.76 4.36
N SER A 136 -14.38 16.36 5.53
CA SER A 136 -15.22 17.56 5.74
C SER A 136 -14.68 18.83 5.06
N GLY A 137 -13.43 18.85 4.67
CA GLY A 137 -12.77 19.98 3.98
C GLY A 137 -12.84 19.92 2.45
N GLY A 138 -13.23 18.79 1.87
CA GLY A 138 -13.41 18.60 0.44
C GLY A 138 -12.17 18.90 -0.42
N GLN A 139 -10.96 18.66 0.10
CA GLN A 139 -9.72 19.06 -0.57
C GLN A 139 -8.74 17.88 -0.66
N LEU A 140 -9.16 16.84 -1.35
CA LEU A 140 -8.29 15.71 -1.70
C LEU A 140 -7.78 15.91 -3.13
N ALA A 141 -6.51 15.56 -3.38
CA ALA A 141 -5.92 15.55 -4.71
C ALA A 141 -5.16 14.24 -4.94
N VAL A 142 -5.25 13.72 -6.16
CA VAL A 142 -4.57 12.51 -6.62
C VAL A 142 -3.81 12.84 -7.89
N GLY A 143 -2.59 12.31 -8.07
CA GLY A 143 -1.83 12.64 -9.26
C GLY A 143 -0.41 12.08 -9.28
N TRP A 144 0.39 12.65 -10.17
CA TRP A 144 1.80 12.33 -10.39
C TRP A 144 2.70 13.46 -9.94
N ASN A 145 3.87 13.14 -9.40
CA ASN A 145 4.87 14.12 -9.02
C ASN A 145 6.22 13.77 -9.67
N GLU A 146 6.86 14.75 -10.32
CA GLU A 146 8.16 14.57 -10.98
C GLU A 146 9.29 14.28 -9.98
N ARG A 147 9.17 14.78 -8.77
CA ARG A 147 10.22 14.68 -7.75
C ARG A 147 9.67 14.27 -6.40
N TRP A 148 10.37 13.35 -5.76
CA TRP A 148 10.24 13.20 -4.34
C TRP A 148 10.88 14.43 -3.64
N GLN A 149 10.06 15.28 -3.09
CA GLN A 149 10.54 16.46 -2.37
C GLN A 149 10.57 16.19 -0.87
N SER A 150 11.79 16.05 -0.35
CA SER A 150 11.98 15.69 1.06
C SER A 150 11.66 16.80 2.08
N ASN A 151 11.46 18.06 1.70
CA ASN A 151 11.36 19.16 2.65
C ASN A 151 10.46 20.33 2.24
N SER A 152 9.67 20.20 1.20
CA SER A 152 8.76 21.29 0.85
C SER A 152 7.43 21.08 1.55
N TYR A 153 7.16 21.90 2.53
CA TYR A 153 5.80 22.20 2.94
C TYR A 153 5.02 22.58 1.69
N VAL A 154 4.12 21.76 1.28
CA VAL A 154 3.22 22.11 0.19
C VAL A 154 2.26 23.13 0.78
N ASN A 155 2.59 24.40 0.58
CA ASN A 155 1.76 25.51 1.00
C ASN A 155 0.45 25.48 0.20
N GLY A 156 -0.53 24.76 0.71
CA GLY A 156 -1.82 24.59 0.05
C GLY A 156 -1.67 23.91 -1.32
N HIS A 157 -2.76 23.81 -2.05
CA HIS A 157 -2.82 23.25 -3.40
C HIS A 157 -1.92 23.96 -4.43
N ASN A 158 -1.37 25.12 -4.08
CA ASN A 158 -0.63 25.97 -5.00
C ASN A 158 0.82 25.52 -5.27
N ASN A 159 1.39 24.66 -4.44
CA ASN A 159 2.78 24.22 -4.60
C ASN A 159 2.95 22.79 -5.16
N LEU A 160 1.87 22.07 -5.35
CA LEU A 160 1.88 20.89 -6.23
C LEU A 160 2.14 21.29 -7.69
N GLY A 161 2.15 22.58 -7.99
CA GLY A 161 2.23 23.16 -9.32
C GLY A 161 3.58 23.62 -9.78
N SER A 162 4.66 23.34 -9.11
CA SER A 162 5.98 23.51 -9.72
C SER A 162 6.17 22.44 -10.80
N SER A 163 6.81 22.80 -11.88
CA SER A 163 7.00 22.01 -13.11
C SER A 163 7.11 20.50 -12.88
N GLY A 164 6.30 19.72 -13.59
CA GLY A 164 6.34 18.26 -13.59
C GLY A 164 5.33 17.56 -12.68
N ASN A 165 4.43 18.28 -12.03
CA ASN A 165 3.37 17.69 -11.23
C ASN A 165 2.04 17.72 -11.99
N VAL A 166 1.35 16.63 -12.03
CA VAL A 166 -0.01 16.51 -12.55
C VAL A 166 -0.91 15.99 -11.45
N TRP A 167 -1.98 16.69 -11.15
CA TRP A 167 -2.93 16.26 -10.14
C TRP A 167 -4.36 16.69 -10.44
N TYR A 168 -5.30 15.95 -9.89
CA TYR A 168 -6.72 16.22 -9.97
C TYR A 168 -7.30 16.31 -8.55
N GLY A 169 -7.96 17.43 -8.27
CA GLY A 169 -8.54 17.71 -6.97
C GLY A 169 -10.03 17.46 -6.91
N SER A 170 -10.55 17.07 -5.76
CA SER A 170 -11.97 16.83 -5.52
C SER A 170 -12.87 18.03 -5.82
N SER A 171 -12.32 19.24 -5.78
CA SER A 171 -13.01 20.46 -6.18
C SER A 171 -13.06 20.72 -7.69
N GLY A 172 -12.65 19.77 -8.53
CA GLY A 172 -12.57 19.92 -9.98
C GLY A 172 -11.36 20.72 -10.47
N LYS A 173 -10.38 20.96 -9.62
CA LYS A 173 -9.13 21.62 -10.05
C LYS A 173 -8.20 20.59 -10.66
N PHE A 174 -7.74 20.89 -11.86
CA PHE A 174 -6.71 20.12 -12.54
C PHE A 174 -5.47 20.98 -12.74
N GLN A 175 -4.30 20.40 -12.49
CA GLN A 175 -3.03 21.07 -12.69
C GLN A 175 -2.07 20.17 -13.46
N ASP A 176 -1.47 20.73 -14.49
CA ASP A 176 -0.48 20.10 -15.36
C ASP A 176 0.76 20.99 -15.41
N GLY A 177 1.78 20.65 -14.64
CA GLY A 177 3.16 21.16 -14.74
C GLY A 177 3.37 22.67 -14.70
N GLY A 178 2.31 23.46 -14.57
CA GLY A 178 2.34 24.90 -14.67
C GLY A 178 1.59 25.62 -13.54
N THR A 179 1.58 26.95 -13.61
CA THR A 179 0.87 27.81 -12.66
C THR A 179 -0.63 27.93 -12.93
N SER A 180 -1.15 27.32 -13.97
CA SER A 180 -2.54 27.45 -14.39
C SER A 180 -3.41 26.38 -13.77
N ASN A 181 -4.24 26.78 -12.83
CA ASN A 181 -5.33 25.94 -12.33
C ASN A 181 -6.46 25.95 -13.35
N THR A 182 -6.54 24.92 -14.18
CA THR A 182 -7.69 24.72 -15.03
C THR A 182 -8.82 24.13 -14.19
N THR A 183 -9.99 24.71 -14.23
CA THR A 183 -11.15 24.15 -13.55
C THR A 183 -11.78 23.13 -14.46
N SER A 184 -11.78 21.87 -14.08
CA SER A 184 -12.57 20.83 -14.72
C SER A 184 -14.01 20.93 -14.24
N PRO A 185 -15.01 20.72 -15.11
CA PRO A 185 -16.40 20.65 -14.71
C PRO A 185 -16.69 19.42 -13.82
N ASN A 186 -15.82 18.43 -13.83
CA ASN A 186 -15.97 17.20 -13.08
C ASN A 186 -15.34 17.35 -11.69
N THR A 187 -16.04 16.86 -10.69
CA THR A 187 -15.57 16.70 -9.31
C THR A 187 -15.60 15.23 -8.97
N PHE A 188 -14.91 14.83 -7.93
CA PHE A 188 -15.06 13.50 -7.36
C PHE A 188 -15.44 13.55 -5.89
N THR A 189 -16.09 12.51 -5.43
CA THR A 189 -16.64 12.38 -4.08
C THR A 189 -16.24 11.04 -3.47
N ASP A 190 -16.82 10.73 -2.32
CA ASP A 190 -16.63 9.44 -1.66
C ASP A 190 -17.04 8.29 -2.59
N ASP A 191 -16.31 7.20 -2.53
CA ASP A 191 -16.44 5.97 -3.31
C ASP A 191 -16.10 6.06 -4.81
N ASP A 192 -15.70 7.22 -5.33
CA ASP A 192 -15.23 7.35 -6.71
C ASP A 192 -13.85 6.69 -6.91
N ILE A 193 -13.63 6.21 -8.12
CA ILE A 193 -12.33 5.70 -8.59
C ILE A 193 -11.75 6.70 -9.59
N ILE A 194 -10.52 7.11 -9.34
CA ILE A 194 -9.76 8.05 -10.17
C ILE A 194 -8.61 7.28 -10.82
N GLY A 195 -8.49 7.37 -12.15
CA GLY A 195 -7.43 6.75 -12.94
C GLY A 195 -6.74 7.69 -13.90
#